data_be177cea091a00c781c9a1d546ac017b
#
_entry.id   be177cea091a00c781c9a1d546ac017b
#
_cell.length_a   1.000
_cell.length_b   1.000
_cell.length_c   1.000
_cell.angle_alpha   90.00
_cell.angle_beta   90.00
_cell.angle_gamma   90.00
#
_symmetry.space_group_name_H-M   'P 1'
#
loop_
_entity.id
_entity.type
_entity.pdbx_description
1 polymer ?
#
loop_
_entity_poly.entity_id
_entity_poly.type
_entity_poly.pdbx_seq_one_letter_code
_entity_poly.pdbx_strand_id
1 'polypeptide(L)'
;MNILYDSQIFFQQRYGGISRYFYELIRNMIKEESILLHEGVNINAYGLSNLCGYKKFWGYHIQKASPLKVLISKINAFHFRYFIRNESVDIYHPTYYMNYEVHGAKKIVTVYDMIHELFPQDFLGDRTAEKKAKILRDADGIIAISKNTKKDLIRLFGIPQEKIRVIYLANSLSASLQDVSVVEMPYLLYVGNRSGYKNFMGLAQAFARSQYRNDVQLVCFGGGAFTRKERESLIRMGIWERAVYCSGGDDVLSNLYQFAAAFVYPSIYEGFGLPLLEAMHHGTPVLTGATSSIPEVAGDAAEYFNPDEPESIREVMDRLLSDSDRRQELRARGREREKMFSWQRCAEETLDFYRVLR
;
A
#
# COMPACT_ATOMS: atom_id res chain seq x y z
N MET A 1 18.93 -2.84 -20.68
CA MET A 1 17.79 -1.98 -21.10
C MET A 1 17.91 -0.62 -20.44
N ASN A 2 17.45 0.43 -21.12
CA ASN A 2 17.28 1.75 -20.52
C ASN A 2 15.85 1.89 -20.02
N ILE A 3 15.65 1.85 -18.71
CA ILE A 3 14.34 1.88 -18.06
C ILE A 3 14.13 3.26 -17.45
N LEU A 4 13.06 3.95 -17.86
CA LEU A 4 12.72 5.28 -17.39
C LEU A 4 11.60 5.26 -16.37
N TYR A 5 11.82 5.88 -15.23
CA TYR A 5 10.81 6.22 -14.21
C TYR A 5 10.67 7.74 -14.08
N ASP A 6 9.46 8.20 -13.82
CA ASP A 6 9.16 9.62 -13.62
C ASP A 6 8.95 9.97 -12.12
N SER A 7 8.74 11.27 -11.86
CA SER A 7 8.63 11.81 -10.49
C SER A 7 7.22 11.82 -9.90
N GLN A 8 6.20 11.32 -10.61
CA GLN A 8 4.80 11.56 -10.25
C GLN A 8 4.48 11.16 -8.81
N ILE A 9 4.78 9.90 -8.45
CA ILE A 9 4.43 9.39 -7.12
C ILE A 9 5.29 9.99 -6.01
N PHE A 10 6.56 10.27 -6.28
CA PHE A 10 7.48 10.85 -5.32
C PHE A 10 7.15 12.29 -4.96
N PHE A 11 6.43 12.99 -5.85
CA PHE A 11 5.85 14.29 -5.57
C PHE A 11 4.51 14.21 -4.83
N GLN A 12 3.75 13.13 -4.99
CA GLN A 12 2.42 12.98 -4.39
C GLN A 12 2.47 12.42 -2.97
N GLN A 13 3.42 11.51 -2.70
CA GLN A 13 3.52 10.79 -1.44
C GLN A 13 4.85 11.07 -0.73
N ARG A 14 4.76 11.59 0.50
CA ARG A 14 5.91 11.66 1.40
C ARG A 14 6.29 10.26 1.88
N TYR A 15 5.30 9.52 2.35
CA TYR A 15 5.30 8.08 2.65
C TYR A 15 4.06 7.46 2.01
N GLY A 16 4.17 6.23 1.51
CA GLY A 16 3.03 5.53 0.94
C GLY A 16 3.42 4.25 0.21
N GLY A 17 2.48 3.32 0.08
CA GLY A 17 2.73 2.02 -0.52
C GLY A 17 3.23 2.09 -1.97
N ILE A 18 2.70 3.03 -2.78
CA ILE A 18 3.10 3.15 -4.19
C ILE A 18 4.51 3.74 -4.31
N SER A 19 4.84 4.77 -3.55
CA SER A 19 6.20 5.33 -3.58
C SER A 19 7.24 4.36 -3.01
N ARG A 20 6.86 3.54 -2.02
CA ARG A 20 7.68 2.45 -1.49
C ARG A 20 7.92 1.37 -2.55
N TYR A 21 6.88 0.98 -3.28
CA TYR A 21 7.00 0.02 -4.39
C TYR A 21 8.06 0.45 -5.40
N PHE A 22 8.00 1.68 -5.91
CA PHE A 22 8.99 2.15 -6.88
C PHE A 22 10.38 2.30 -6.29
N TYR A 23 10.49 2.74 -5.03
CA TYR A 23 11.78 2.79 -4.34
C TYR A 23 12.42 1.39 -4.27
N GLU A 24 11.69 0.39 -3.82
CA GLU A 24 12.19 -0.99 -3.71
C GLU A 24 12.44 -1.62 -5.08
N LEU A 25 11.59 -1.36 -6.06
CA LEU A 25 11.76 -1.85 -7.42
C LEU A 25 13.07 -1.31 -8.02
N ILE A 26 13.28 0.00 -7.98
CA ILE A 26 14.49 0.65 -8.49
C ILE A 26 15.72 0.12 -7.74
N ARG A 27 15.68 0.06 -6.41
CA ARG A 27 16.77 -0.43 -5.57
C ARG A 27 17.24 -1.84 -5.95
N ASN A 28 16.31 -2.73 -6.29
CA ASN A 28 16.62 -4.12 -6.64
C ASN A 28 17.04 -4.28 -8.11
N MET A 29 16.65 -3.37 -9.01
CA MET A 29 17.00 -3.43 -10.44
C MET A 29 18.29 -2.71 -10.81
N ILE A 30 18.72 -1.75 -10.00
CA ILE A 30 19.79 -0.79 -10.31
C ILE A 30 21.16 -1.44 -10.61
N LYS A 31 21.38 -2.66 -10.18
CA LYS A 31 22.61 -3.42 -10.42
C LYS A 31 22.61 -4.19 -11.74
N GLU A 32 21.44 -4.42 -12.31
CA GLU A 32 21.27 -5.28 -13.49
C GLU A 32 20.97 -4.48 -14.76
N GLU A 33 20.32 -3.33 -14.63
CA GLU A 33 19.83 -2.55 -15.76
C GLU A 33 20.19 -1.06 -15.63
N SER A 34 20.18 -0.37 -16.76
CA SER A 34 20.38 1.09 -16.81
C SER A 34 19.08 1.79 -16.40
N ILE A 35 19.05 2.32 -15.20
CA ILE A 35 17.91 3.07 -14.68
C ILE A 35 18.08 4.56 -14.94
N LEU A 36 17.06 5.15 -15.57
CA LEU A 36 16.88 6.57 -15.79
C LEU A 36 15.77 7.05 -14.85
N LEU A 37 16.10 7.89 -13.87
CA LEU A 37 15.12 8.40 -12.92
C LEU A 37 15.01 9.93 -13.02
N HIS A 38 13.85 10.39 -13.43
CA HIS A 38 13.49 11.80 -13.32
C HIS A 38 12.91 12.07 -11.92
N GLU A 39 13.73 12.51 -10.98
CA GLU A 39 13.27 12.78 -9.61
C GLU A 39 12.34 13.99 -9.52
N GLY A 40 12.58 15.03 -10.31
CA GLY A 40 11.83 16.29 -10.25
C GLY A 40 11.87 16.96 -8.89
N VAL A 41 11.00 17.93 -8.65
CA VAL A 41 10.72 18.42 -7.30
C VAL A 41 9.87 17.37 -6.60
N ASN A 42 10.34 16.84 -5.48
CA ASN A 42 9.68 15.75 -4.75
C ASN A 42 9.63 15.99 -3.24
N ILE A 43 8.73 15.30 -2.56
CA ILE A 43 8.54 15.32 -1.11
C ILE A 43 8.80 13.97 -0.46
N ASN A 44 9.25 12.99 -1.23
CA ASN A 44 9.37 11.61 -0.80
C ASN A 44 10.49 11.44 0.23
N ALA A 45 10.24 10.68 1.27
CA ALA A 45 11.14 10.49 2.40
C ALA A 45 11.90 9.15 2.40
N TYR A 46 11.72 8.30 1.36
CA TYR A 46 12.45 7.01 1.29
C TYR A 46 13.91 7.12 0.85
N GLY A 47 14.40 8.34 0.60
CA GLY A 47 15.82 8.56 0.33
C GLY A 47 16.28 8.11 -1.05
N LEU A 48 15.52 8.41 -2.10
CA LEU A 48 15.92 8.17 -3.49
C LEU A 48 17.34 8.64 -3.79
N SER A 49 17.74 9.79 -3.24
CA SER A 49 19.08 10.36 -3.38
C SER A 49 20.22 9.48 -2.82
N ASN A 50 19.88 8.52 -1.95
CA ASN A 50 20.86 7.60 -1.35
C ASN A 50 21.07 6.35 -2.21
N LEU A 51 20.25 6.13 -3.23
CA LEU A 51 20.46 5.05 -4.19
C LEU A 51 21.62 5.43 -5.11
N CYS A 52 22.59 4.53 -5.26
CA CYS A 52 23.71 4.67 -6.17
C CYS A 52 23.53 3.78 -7.40
N GLY A 53 24.02 4.20 -8.57
CA GLY A 53 24.04 3.34 -9.77
C GLY A 53 22.95 3.64 -10.80
N TYR A 54 22.17 4.71 -10.64
CA TYR A 54 21.22 5.17 -11.66
C TYR A 54 21.64 6.53 -12.25
N LYS A 55 21.20 6.78 -13.48
CA LYS A 55 21.37 8.09 -14.12
C LYS A 55 20.29 9.03 -13.58
N LYS A 56 20.71 9.90 -12.65
CA LYS A 56 19.86 10.89 -12.03
C LYS A 56 19.66 12.11 -12.93
N PHE A 57 18.43 12.52 -13.08
CA PHE A 57 18.09 13.77 -13.72
C PHE A 57 17.37 14.67 -12.74
N TRP A 58 17.96 15.84 -12.53
CA TRP A 58 17.42 16.92 -11.77
C TRP A 58 16.43 16.52 -10.66
N GLY A 59 16.85 16.56 -9.43
CA GLY A 59 16.02 16.28 -8.27
C GLY A 59 16.18 17.38 -7.24
N TYR A 60 15.07 17.87 -6.71
CA TYR A 60 15.06 18.80 -5.60
C TYR A 60 14.03 18.37 -4.56
N HIS A 61 14.50 18.02 -3.37
CA HIS A 61 13.64 17.61 -2.27
C HIS A 61 13.11 18.81 -1.50
N ILE A 62 11.79 18.85 -1.25
CA ILE A 62 11.13 19.85 -0.43
C ILE A 62 10.35 19.18 0.70
N GLN A 63 10.29 19.81 1.87
CA GLN A 63 9.60 19.20 3.02
C GLN A 63 8.08 19.14 2.85
N LYS A 64 7.48 20.09 2.11
CA LYS A 64 6.03 20.21 1.95
C LYS A 64 5.66 20.87 0.62
N ALA A 65 4.75 20.29 -0.12
CA ALA A 65 4.37 20.75 -1.45
C ALA A 65 3.17 21.73 -1.50
N SER A 66 2.42 21.91 -0.41
CA SER A 66 1.26 22.82 -0.35
C SER A 66 1.70 24.25 -0.04
N PRO A 67 1.20 25.30 -0.71
CA PRO A 67 0.07 25.36 -1.65
C PRO A 67 0.47 25.26 -3.14
N LEU A 68 1.74 25.10 -3.47
CA LEU A 68 2.28 25.19 -4.84
C LEU A 68 2.18 23.90 -5.66
N LYS A 69 1.37 22.92 -5.25
CA LYS A 69 1.28 21.60 -5.90
C LYS A 69 1.06 21.65 -7.41
N VAL A 70 0.14 22.51 -7.88
CA VAL A 70 -0.18 22.62 -9.31
C VAL A 70 1.00 23.20 -10.10
N LEU A 71 1.66 24.23 -9.57
CA LEU A 71 2.82 24.83 -10.21
C LEU A 71 3.98 23.85 -10.30
N ILE A 72 4.29 23.16 -9.21
CA ILE A 72 5.37 22.16 -9.17
C ILE A 72 5.09 21.02 -10.13
N SER A 73 3.84 20.54 -10.21
CA SER A 73 3.45 19.50 -11.18
C SER A 73 3.70 19.95 -12.63
N LYS A 74 3.42 21.22 -12.97
CA LYS A 74 3.72 21.79 -14.29
C LYS A 74 5.22 21.89 -14.55
N ILE A 75 6.00 22.31 -13.54
CA ILE A 75 7.47 22.38 -13.63
C ILE A 75 8.04 20.98 -13.88
N ASN A 76 7.61 19.97 -13.09
CA ASN A 76 8.03 18.60 -13.27
C ASN A 76 7.69 18.06 -14.66
N ALA A 77 6.48 18.34 -15.17
CA ALA A 77 6.05 17.92 -16.49
C ALA A 77 6.87 18.57 -17.63
N PHE A 78 7.16 19.88 -17.52
CA PHE A 78 7.99 20.59 -18.48
C PHE A 78 9.42 20.04 -18.50
N HIS A 79 10.00 19.88 -17.31
CA HIS A 79 11.36 19.38 -17.14
C HIS A 79 11.50 17.93 -17.63
N PHE A 80 10.52 17.08 -17.34
CA PHE A 80 10.47 15.70 -17.83
C PHE A 80 10.50 15.64 -19.35
N ARG A 81 9.64 16.44 -20.03
CA ARG A 81 9.59 16.50 -21.51
C ARG A 81 10.88 17.02 -22.12
N TYR A 82 11.54 17.99 -21.49
CA TYR A 82 12.83 18.49 -21.94
C TYR A 82 13.92 17.40 -21.83
N PHE A 83 13.92 16.71 -20.72
CA PHE A 83 14.87 15.68 -20.39
C PHE A 83 14.84 14.47 -21.34
N ILE A 84 13.65 13.94 -21.63
CA ILE A 84 13.50 12.72 -22.45
C ILE A 84 13.86 12.91 -23.91
N ARG A 85 14.02 14.15 -24.41
CA ARG A 85 14.25 14.44 -25.84
C ARG A 85 15.53 13.80 -26.40
N ASN A 86 16.56 13.68 -25.58
CA ASN A 86 17.88 13.20 -25.98
C ASN A 86 18.21 11.84 -25.39
N GLU A 87 17.27 11.17 -24.75
CA GLU A 87 17.49 9.88 -24.13
C GLU A 87 16.93 8.75 -24.99
N SER A 88 17.74 7.69 -25.16
CA SER A 88 17.26 6.44 -25.72
C SER A 88 16.63 5.62 -24.60
N VAL A 89 15.33 5.38 -24.68
CA VAL A 89 14.55 4.67 -23.65
C VAL A 89 13.93 3.42 -24.28
N ASP A 90 14.19 2.26 -23.69
CA ASP A 90 13.56 1.01 -24.12
C ASP A 90 12.19 0.84 -23.46
N ILE A 91 12.12 1.11 -22.14
CA ILE A 91 10.94 0.94 -21.30
C ILE A 91 10.63 2.24 -20.57
N TYR A 92 9.41 2.71 -20.68
CA TYR A 92 8.86 3.78 -19.84
C TYR A 92 7.83 3.18 -18.87
N HIS A 93 8.14 3.22 -17.58
CA HIS A 93 7.24 2.80 -16.51
C HIS A 93 6.85 4.01 -15.64
N PRO A 94 5.72 4.68 -15.96
CA PRO A 94 5.23 5.82 -15.20
C PRO A 94 4.92 5.42 -13.76
N THR A 95 5.36 6.26 -12.82
CA THR A 95 5.18 5.96 -11.39
C THR A 95 3.76 6.21 -10.89
N TYR A 96 2.92 6.87 -11.71
CA TYR A 96 1.48 7.03 -11.49
C TYR A 96 0.73 7.23 -12.82
N TYR A 97 -0.50 7.72 -12.81
CA TYR A 97 -1.40 7.72 -13.96
C TYR A 97 -1.36 8.99 -14.85
N MET A 98 -0.33 9.84 -14.76
CA MET A 98 -0.13 10.88 -15.79
C MET A 98 0.52 10.25 -17.01
N ASN A 99 -0.13 10.44 -18.15
CA ASN A 99 0.28 9.82 -19.41
C ASN A 99 1.22 10.74 -20.21
N TYR A 100 2.53 10.54 -20.05
CA TYR A 100 3.53 11.17 -20.90
C TYR A 100 3.82 10.31 -22.13
N GLU A 101 4.15 10.95 -23.26
CA GLU A 101 4.65 10.28 -24.45
C GLU A 101 6.18 10.20 -24.36
N VAL A 102 6.72 8.99 -24.57
CA VAL A 102 8.14 8.71 -24.67
C VAL A 102 8.35 7.92 -25.95
N HIS A 103 8.85 8.62 -26.98
CA HIS A 103 8.97 8.03 -28.31
C HIS A 103 9.94 6.84 -28.31
N GLY A 104 9.54 5.77 -28.99
CA GLY A 104 10.33 4.55 -29.12
C GLY A 104 10.33 3.62 -27.91
N ALA A 105 9.83 4.06 -26.76
CA ALA A 105 9.76 3.23 -25.55
C ALA A 105 8.46 2.45 -25.47
N LYS A 106 8.53 1.22 -24.94
CA LYS A 106 7.35 0.46 -24.52
C LYS A 106 6.83 0.99 -23.18
N LYS A 107 5.53 1.28 -23.13
CA LYS A 107 4.88 1.80 -21.92
C LYS A 107 4.30 0.68 -21.08
N ILE A 108 4.76 0.55 -19.85
CA ILE A 108 4.27 -0.44 -18.87
C ILE A 108 3.67 0.31 -17.69
N VAL A 109 2.46 -0.07 -17.29
CA VAL A 109 1.71 0.60 -16.22
C VAL A 109 1.43 -0.36 -15.09
N THR A 110 1.80 0.01 -13.85
CA THR A 110 1.36 -0.75 -12.67
C THR A 110 0.01 -0.25 -12.18
N VAL A 111 -0.91 -1.16 -11.94
CA VAL A 111 -2.22 -0.90 -11.37
C VAL A 111 -2.28 -1.47 -9.94
N TYR A 112 -2.58 -0.58 -9.00
CA TYR A 112 -2.53 -0.89 -7.56
C TYR A 112 -3.87 -1.35 -7.01
N ASP A 113 -4.97 -0.83 -7.53
CA ASP A 113 -6.33 -1.09 -7.06
C ASP A 113 -7.38 -0.55 -8.04
N MET A 114 -8.65 -0.78 -7.71
CA MET A 114 -9.80 -0.21 -8.40
C MET A 114 -10.72 0.58 -7.44
N ILE A 115 -10.13 1.18 -6.41
CA ILE A 115 -10.94 1.91 -5.40
C ILE A 115 -11.70 3.10 -5.98
N HIS A 116 -11.09 3.82 -6.94
CA HIS A 116 -11.73 4.97 -7.56
C HIS A 116 -12.91 4.57 -8.46
N GLU A 117 -12.86 3.37 -9.04
CA GLU A 117 -13.91 2.82 -9.89
C GLU A 117 -15.03 2.14 -9.07
N LEU A 118 -14.67 1.49 -7.97
CA LEU A 118 -15.61 0.72 -7.13
C LEU A 118 -16.27 1.55 -6.04
N PHE A 119 -15.60 2.60 -5.56
CA PHE A 119 -16.06 3.47 -4.47
C PHE A 119 -16.03 4.96 -4.88
N PRO A 120 -16.65 5.35 -6.01
CA PRO A 120 -16.53 6.72 -6.53
C PRO A 120 -17.08 7.78 -5.55
N GLN A 121 -17.98 7.41 -4.65
CA GLN A 121 -18.50 8.29 -3.60
C GLN A 121 -17.44 8.73 -2.58
N ASP A 122 -16.38 7.94 -2.40
CA ASP A 122 -15.28 8.25 -1.47
C ASP A 122 -14.23 9.18 -2.11
N PHE A 123 -14.31 9.41 -3.44
CA PHE A 123 -13.34 10.13 -4.25
C PHE A 123 -13.97 11.26 -5.09
N LEU A 124 -14.97 11.94 -4.54
CA LEU A 124 -15.66 13.04 -5.24
C LEU A 124 -14.69 14.12 -5.69
N GLY A 125 -14.72 14.44 -6.98
CA GLY A 125 -13.82 15.43 -7.60
C GLY A 125 -12.41 14.91 -7.93
N ASP A 126 -12.07 13.68 -7.59
CA ASP A 126 -10.82 13.05 -8.02
C ASP A 126 -10.96 12.48 -9.45
N ARG A 127 -9.99 12.78 -10.30
CA ARG A 127 -9.96 12.34 -11.70
C ARG A 127 -9.02 11.15 -11.93
N THR A 128 -8.66 10.43 -10.88
CA THR A 128 -7.71 9.30 -10.98
C THR A 128 -8.27 8.17 -11.83
N ALA A 129 -9.56 7.84 -11.72
CA ALA A 129 -10.22 6.83 -12.56
C ALA A 129 -10.12 7.17 -14.06
N GLU A 130 -10.38 8.44 -14.44
CA GLU A 130 -10.28 8.89 -15.83
C GLU A 130 -8.83 8.81 -16.34
N LYS A 131 -7.85 9.25 -15.53
CA LYS A 131 -6.43 9.20 -15.88
C LYS A 131 -5.96 7.76 -16.03
N LYS A 132 -6.37 6.88 -15.12
CA LYS A 132 -6.10 5.44 -15.15
C LYS A 132 -6.67 4.82 -16.43
N ALA A 133 -7.94 5.06 -16.75
CA ALA A 133 -8.57 4.58 -17.97
C ALA A 133 -7.84 5.06 -19.25
N LYS A 134 -7.34 6.29 -19.26
CA LYS A 134 -6.60 6.84 -20.41
C LYS A 134 -5.24 6.15 -20.58
N ILE A 135 -4.44 6.06 -19.53
CA ILE A 135 -3.09 5.49 -19.63
C ILE A 135 -3.11 3.99 -19.93
N LEU A 136 -4.13 3.27 -19.43
CA LEU A 136 -4.29 1.84 -19.69
C LEU A 136 -4.58 1.51 -21.15
N ARG A 137 -5.28 2.39 -21.88
CA ARG A 137 -5.50 2.23 -23.33
C ARG A 137 -4.19 2.30 -24.12
N ASP A 138 -3.27 3.16 -23.68
CA ASP A 138 -2.00 3.43 -24.35
C ASP A 138 -0.86 2.52 -23.86
N ALA A 139 -1.11 1.64 -22.89
CA ALA A 139 -0.10 0.75 -22.33
C ALA A 139 0.19 -0.44 -23.26
N ASP A 140 1.47 -0.73 -23.48
CA ASP A 140 1.93 -1.97 -24.14
C ASP A 140 1.78 -3.18 -23.21
N GLY A 141 2.04 -2.99 -21.91
CA GLY A 141 1.89 -4.00 -20.87
C GLY A 141 1.38 -3.42 -19.56
N ILE A 142 0.73 -4.26 -18.77
CA ILE A 142 0.15 -3.87 -17.48
C ILE A 142 0.60 -4.83 -16.40
N ILE A 143 1.11 -4.29 -15.30
CA ILE A 143 1.40 -5.03 -14.08
C ILE A 143 0.20 -4.86 -13.15
N ALA A 144 -0.46 -5.96 -12.79
CA ALA A 144 -1.45 -6.02 -11.73
C ALA A 144 -0.78 -6.55 -10.46
N ILE A 145 -0.96 -5.86 -9.33
CA ILE A 145 -0.28 -6.25 -8.08
C ILE A 145 -0.94 -7.45 -7.38
N SER A 146 -2.07 -7.95 -7.91
CA SER A 146 -2.76 -9.16 -7.45
C SER A 146 -3.59 -9.78 -8.57
N LYS A 147 -3.98 -11.05 -8.41
CA LYS A 147 -4.94 -11.72 -9.30
C LYS A 147 -6.30 -11.03 -9.25
N ASN A 148 -6.70 -10.53 -8.08
CA ASN A 148 -7.93 -9.75 -7.96
C ASN A 148 -7.87 -8.47 -8.81
N THR A 149 -6.77 -7.71 -8.74
CA THR A 149 -6.58 -6.51 -9.57
C THR A 149 -6.59 -6.86 -11.07
N LYS A 150 -5.97 -7.99 -11.46
CA LYS A 150 -6.06 -8.50 -12.84
C LYS A 150 -7.51 -8.79 -13.24
N LYS A 151 -8.27 -9.48 -12.39
CA LYS A 151 -9.70 -9.77 -12.63
C LYS A 151 -10.52 -8.49 -12.81
N ASP A 152 -10.27 -7.50 -11.99
CA ASP A 152 -10.96 -6.22 -12.06
C ASP A 152 -10.57 -5.41 -13.31
N LEU A 153 -9.30 -5.43 -13.73
CA LEU A 153 -8.85 -4.84 -15.00
C LEU A 153 -9.59 -5.41 -16.20
N ILE A 154 -9.72 -6.72 -16.26
CA ILE A 154 -10.48 -7.41 -17.32
C ILE A 154 -11.96 -7.01 -17.24
N ARG A 155 -12.56 -7.08 -16.06
CA ARG A 155 -14.00 -6.84 -15.86
C ARG A 155 -14.40 -5.39 -16.14
N LEU A 156 -13.63 -4.41 -15.62
CA LEU A 156 -14.01 -2.99 -15.64
C LEU A 156 -13.53 -2.25 -16.89
N PHE A 157 -12.41 -2.67 -17.46
CA PHE A 157 -11.79 -1.97 -18.59
C PHE A 157 -11.70 -2.82 -19.86
N GLY A 158 -12.10 -4.11 -19.82
CA GLY A 158 -12.01 -5.00 -20.99
C GLY A 158 -10.58 -5.24 -21.46
N ILE A 159 -9.57 -5.09 -20.59
CA ILE A 159 -8.17 -5.26 -20.95
C ILE A 159 -7.91 -6.75 -21.26
N PRO A 160 -7.30 -7.06 -22.43
CA PRO A 160 -6.91 -8.43 -22.77
C PRO A 160 -5.98 -9.02 -21.73
N GLN A 161 -6.25 -10.27 -21.32
CA GLN A 161 -5.50 -10.91 -20.23
C GLN A 161 -4.02 -11.11 -20.52
N GLU A 162 -3.64 -11.25 -21.81
CA GLU A 162 -2.26 -11.40 -22.28
C GLU A 162 -1.42 -10.13 -22.09
N LYS A 163 -2.06 -8.95 -22.00
CA LYS A 163 -1.40 -7.69 -21.66
C LYS A 163 -1.10 -7.56 -20.15
N ILE A 164 -1.69 -8.42 -19.31
CA ILE A 164 -1.64 -8.26 -17.86
C ILE A 164 -0.76 -9.35 -17.22
N ARG A 165 0.35 -8.93 -16.62
CA ARG A 165 1.18 -9.77 -15.74
C ARG A 165 0.81 -9.49 -14.28
N VAL A 166 0.59 -10.53 -13.49
CA VAL A 166 0.46 -10.41 -12.03
C VAL A 166 1.85 -10.47 -11.42
N ILE A 167 2.23 -9.43 -10.65
CA ILE A 167 3.52 -9.36 -9.95
C ILE A 167 3.24 -8.86 -8.53
N TYR A 168 3.56 -9.68 -7.54
CA TYR A 168 3.26 -9.40 -6.15
C TYR A 168 4.26 -8.42 -5.53
N LEU A 169 3.76 -7.65 -4.55
CA LEU A 169 4.56 -6.79 -3.70
C LEU A 169 5.14 -7.58 -2.52
N ALA A 170 6.00 -6.92 -1.73
CA ALA A 170 6.57 -7.50 -0.52
C ALA A 170 6.58 -6.52 0.64
N ASN A 171 6.89 -7.02 1.84
CA ASN A 171 7.14 -6.18 3.01
C ASN A 171 8.47 -5.42 2.89
N SER A 172 8.53 -4.20 3.43
CA SER A 172 9.75 -3.40 3.55
C SER A 172 10.04 -2.95 4.99
N LEU A 173 9.13 -3.24 5.93
CA LEU A 173 9.38 -2.88 7.32
C LEU A 173 10.41 -3.84 7.91
N SER A 174 11.41 -3.28 8.57
CA SER A 174 12.37 -4.04 9.38
C SER A 174 11.75 -4.39 10.73
N ALA A 175 12.27 -5.44 11.37
CA ALA A 175 11.90 -5.74 12.76
C ALA A 175 12.18 -4.55 13.68
N SER A 176 11.33 -4.36 14.69
CA SER A 176 11.56 -3.34 15.73
C SER A 176 12.85 -3.66 16.49
N LEU A 177 13.65 -2.64 16.76
CA LEU A 177 14.83 -2.72 17.63
C LEU A 177 14.48 -2.50 19.10
N GLN A 178 13.23 -2.22 19.42
CA GLN A 178 12.77 -1.95 20.79
C GLN A 178 12.18 -3.21 21.40
N ASP A 179 12.62 -3.53 22.60
CA ASP A 179 12.15 -4.70 23.37
C ASP A 179 10.91 -4.40 24.24
N VAL A 180 10.45 -3.15 24.23
CA VAL A 180 9.32 -2.67 25.04
C VAL A 180 8.27 -2.04 24.14
N SER A 181 7.01 -2.36 24.38
CA SER A 181 5.87 -1.76 23.69
C SER A 181 5.75 -0.26 23.99
N VAL A 182 5.47 0.53 22.95
CA VAL A 182 5.11 1.96 23.10
C VAL A 182 3.69 2.15 23.68
N VAL A 183 2.91 1.07 23.80
CA VAL A 183 1.56 1.04 24.40
C VAL A 183 1.58 0.12 25.60
N GLU A 184 1.15 0.62 26.75
CA GLU A 184 1.25 -0.12 28.02
C GLU A 184 0.25 -1.28 28.14
N MET A 185 -0.99 -1.07 27.67
CA MET A 185 -2.04 -2.09 27.72
C MET A 185 -1.99 -3.03 26.50
N PRO A 186 -2.47 -4.28 26.62
CA PRO A 186 -2.74 -5.12 25.47
C PRO A 186 -3.65 -4.39 24.44
N TYR A 187 -3.41 -4.57 23.17
CA TYR A 187 -4.17 -3.86 22.15
C TYR A 187 -4.38 -4.63 20.86
N LEU A 188 -5.45 -4.27 20.17
CA LEU A 188 -5.69 -4.58 18.77
C LEU A 188 -5.14 -3.43 17.93
N LEU A 189 -4.42 -3.75 16.87
CA LEU A 189 -3.83 -2.76 15.96
C LEU A 189 -4.67 -2.61 14.69
N TYR A 190 -5.00 -1.39 14.33
CA TYR A 190 -5.53 -0.99 13.03
C TYR A 190 -4.52 -0.06 12.34
N VAL A 191 -4.24 -0.28 11.05
CA VAL A 191 -3.29 0.55 10.27
C VAL A 191 -3.95 1.07 9.01
N GLY A 192 -3.95 2.39 8.82
CA GLY A 192 -4.42 3.04 7.60
C GLY A 192 -5.40 4.20 7.81
N ASN A 193 -5.98 4.67 6.71
CA ASN A 193 -7.06 5.64 6.75
C ASN A 193 -8.32 4.99 7.34
N ARG A 194 -9.15 5.77 8.03
CA ARG A 194 -10.33 5.26 8.73
C ARG A 194 -11.66 5.50 8.01
N SER A 195 -11.63 5.91 6.75
CA SER A 195 -12.82 6.26 5.97
C SER A 195 -13.16 5.20 4.91
N GLY A 196 -14.42 5.22 4.45
CA GLY A 196 -14.92 4.47 3.31
C GLY A 196 -14.66 2.96 3.40
N TYR A 197 -14.17 2.40 2.33
CA TYR A 197 -13.90 0.97 2.14
C TYR A 197 -12.91 0.35 3.14
N LYS A 198 -12.17 1.15 3.91
CA LYS A 198 -11.30 0.67 5.01
C LYS A 198 -12.06 0.21 6.24
N ASN A 199 -13.36 0.50 6.32
CA ASN A 199 -14.33 -0.03 7.28
C ASN A 199 -13.94 0.07 8.76
N PHE A 200 -13.27 1.16 9.14
CA PHE A 200 -12.91 1.40 10.55
C PHE A 200 -14.14 1.44 11.46
N MET A 201 -15.26 2.00 10.99
CA MET A 201 -16.47 2.13 11.81
C MET A 201 -17.14 0.76 12.07
N GLY A 202 -17.06 -0.18 11.13
CA GLY A 202 -17.47 -1.58 11.35
C GLY A 202 -16.67 -2.26 12.44
N LEU A 203 -15.33 -2.06 12.42
CA LEU A 203 -14.44 -2.54 13.49
C LEU A 203 -14.77 -1.87 14.85
N ALA A 204 -14.98 -0.55 14.88
CA ALA A 204 -15.31 0.16 16.11
C ALA A 204 -16.65 -0.34 16.72
N GLN A 205 -17.65 -0.63 15.90
CA GLN A 205 -18.91 -1.24 16.34
C GLN A 205 -18.72 -2.65 16.90
N ALA A 206 -17.91 -3.47 16.24
CA ALA A 206 -17.55 -4.80 16.71
C ALA A 206 -16.83 -4.73 18.06
N PHE A 207 -15.81 -3.87 18.15
CA PHE A 207 -15.03 -3.67 19.37
C PHE A 207 -15.89 -3.19 20.55
N ALA A 208 -16.84 -2.27 20.31
CA ALA A 208 -17.75 -1.78 21.34
C ALA A 208 -18.64 -2.87 21.94
N ARG A 209 -18.89 -3.96 21.21
CA ARG A 209 -19.70 -5.11 21.65
C ARG A 209 -18.86 -6.27 22.16
N SER A 210 -17.54 -6.19 22.02
CA SER A 210 -16.61 -7.24 22.47
C SER A 210 -16.66 -7.38 23.99
N GLN A 211 -16.58 -8.62 24.47
CA GLN A 211 -16.39 -8.91 25.89
C GLN A 211 -15.04 -8.41 26.42
N TYR A 212 -14.03 -8.25 25.55
CA TYR A 212 -12.68 -7.79 25.88
C TYR A 212 -12.49 -6.27 25.77
N ARG A 213 -13.53 -5.49 25.46
CA ARG A 213 -13.44 -4.03 25.25
C ARG A 213 -12.83 -3.26 26.43
N ASN A 214 -12.87 -3.81 27.65
CA ASN A 214 -12.29 -3.21 28.84
C ASN A 214 -10.85 -3.68 29.13
N ASP A 215 -10.43 -4.78 28.53
CA ASP A 215 -9.15 -5.45 28.79
C ASP A 215 -8.09 -5.09 27.74
N VAL A 216 -8.52 -4.63 26.56
CA VAL A 216 -7.63 -4.25 25.46
C VAL A 216 -7.94 -2.84 24.95
N GLN A 217 -6.98 -2.23 24.27
CA GLN A 217 -7.16 -0.96 23.54
C GLN A 217 -7.33 -1.22 22.04
N LEU A 218 -7.96 -0.29 21.34
CA LEU A 218 -7.97 -0.21 19.87
C LEU A 218 -6.99 0.87 19.44
N VAL A 219 -5.79 0.45 19.05
CA VAL A 219 -4.72 1.35 18.58
C VAL A 219 -4.84 1.54 17.09
N CYS A 220 -4.92 2.80 16.65
CA CYS A 220 -5.06 3.21 15.28
C CYS A 220 -3.80 3.95 14.82
N PHE A 221 -3.06 3.39 13.86
CA PHE A 221 -1.89 4.03 13.27
C PHE A 221 -2.20 4.57 11.87
N GLY A 222 -1.79 5.81 11.60
CA GLY A 222 -2.02 6.46 10.30
C GLY A 222 -3.38 7.15 10.19
N GLY A 223 -3.67 7.70 9.00
CA GLY A 223 -4.93 8.40 8.72
C GLY A 223 -5.12 9.75 9.45
N GLY A 224 -4.11 10.23 10.19
CA GLY A 224 -4.20 11.45 11.01
C GLY A 224 -4.95 11.24 12.33
N ALA A 225 -5.00 12.27 13.18
CA ALA A 225 -5.77 12.24 14.43
C ALA A 225 -7.26 12.00 14.18
N PHE A 226 -7.97 11.49 15.19
CA PHE A 226 -9.42 11.29 15.08
C PHE A 226 -10.13 12.59 14.74
N THR A 227 -10.96 12.57 13.73
CA THR A 227 -11.84 13.69 13.37
C THR A 227 -12.91 13.89 14.45
N ARG A 228 -13.51 15.07 14.48
CA ARG A 228 -14.65 15.36 15.39
C ARG A 228 -15.77 14.32 15.24
N LYS A 229 -16.12 13.95 14.01
CA LYS A 229 -17.17 12.96 13.71
C LYS A 229 -16.82 11.55 14.22
N GLU A 230 -15.57 11.12 14.03
CA GLU A 230 -15.08 9.85 14.57
C GLU A 230 -15.13 9.84 16.10
N ARG A 231 -14.60 10.90 16.74
CA ARG A 231 -14.64 11.06 18.20
C ARG A 231 -16.06 10.97 18.76
N GLU A 232 -16.98 11.74 18.21
CA GLU A 232 -18.41 11.70 18.62
C GLU A 232 -19.01 10.31 18.48
N SER A 233 -18.64 9.57 17.43
CA SER A 233 -19.09 8.19 17.22
C SER A 233 -18.51 7.21 18.24
N LEU A 234 -17.22 7.31 18.52
CA LEU A 234 -16.55 6.48 19.54
C LEU A 234 -17.07 6.74 20.96
N ILE A 235 -17.41 8.02 21.27
CA ILE A 235 -18.07 8.39 22.54
C ILE A 235 -19.46 7.73 22.64
N ARG A 236 -20.29 7.83 21.58
CA ARG A 236 -21.63 7.20 21.57
C ARG A 236 -21.55 5.67 21.73
N MET A 237 -20.50 5.03 21.22
CA MET A 237 -20.22 3.60 21.39
C MET A 237 -19.64 3.23 22.77
N GLY A 238 -19.25 4.22 23.59
CA GLY A 238 -18.66 3.99 24.92
C GLY A 238 -17.23 3.45 24.88
N ILE A 239 -16.48 3.69 23.78
CA ILE A 239 -15.10 3.16 23.59
C ILE A 239 -14.06 4.27 23.35
N TRP A 240 -14.41 5.52 23.53
CA TRP A 240 -13.48 6.65 23.31
C TRP A 240 -12.19 6.52 24.13
N GLU A 241 -12.31 6.17 25.42
CA GLU A 241 -11.16 6.02 26.32
C GLU A 241 -10.29 4.79 26.02
N ARG A 242 -10.75 3.93 25.13
CA ARG A 242 -10.04 2.74 24.65
C ARG A 242 -9.48 2.87 23.25
N ALA A 243 -9.87 3.92 22.51
CA ALA A 243 -9.39 4.18 21.16
C ALA A 243 -8.17 5.12 21.21
N VAL A 244 -7.02 4.64 20.79
CA VAL A 244 -5.75 5.37 20.86
C VAL A 244 -5.26 5.65 19.44
N TYR A 245 -4.94 6.90 19.15
CA TYR A 245 -4.29 7.29 17.91
C TYR A 245 -2.77 7.33 18.09
N CYS A 246 -2.06 6.64 17.21
CA CYS A 246 -0.60 6.66 17.12
C CYS A 246 -0.13 7.16 15.75
N SER A 247 1.00 7.82 15.73
CA SER A 247 1.70 8.24 14.51
C SER A 247 3.21 8.17 14.73
N GLY A 248 3.95 8.01 13.65
CA GLY A 248 5.41 7.93 13.72
C GLY A 248 6.01 7.48 12.41
N GLY A 249 7.28 7.10 12.45
CA GLY A 249 7.99 6.46 11.37
C GLY A 249 7.78 4.94 11.34
N ASP A 250 8.55 4.29 10.48
CA ASP A 250 8.54 2.82 10.34
C ASP A 250 8.94 2.11 11.64
N ASP A 251 9.78 2.72 12.47
CA ASP A 251 10.20 2.24 13.80
C ASP A 251 9.04 2.11 14.78
N VAL A 252 8.19 3.15 14.86
CA VAL A 252 6.98 3.13 15.70
C VAL A 252 5.98 2.11 15.18
N LEU A 253 5.77 2.06 13.86
CA LEU A 253 4.86 1.11 13.25
C LEU A 253 5.31 -0.33 13.47
N SER A 254 6.60 -0.61 13.33
CA SER A 254 7.18 -1.93 13.60
C SER A 254 7.01 -2.36 15.04
N ASN A 255 7.20 -1.44 16.00
CA ASN A 255 6.94 -1.70 17.42
C ASN A 255 5.45 -2.03 17.65
N LEU A 256 4.54 -1.24 17.07
CA LEU A 256 3.10 -1.48 17.20
C LEU A 256 2.69 -2.84 16.62
N TYR A 257 3.25 -3.28 15.50
CA TYR A 257 3.00 -4.63 15.00
C TYR A 257 3.55 -5.69 15.97
N GLN A 258 4.81 -5.56 16.39
CA GLN A 258 5.48 -6.59 17.22
C GLN A 258 4.74 -6.91 18.51
N PHE A 259 4.16 -5.92 19.17
CA PHE A 259 3.53 -6.06 20.49
C PHE A 259 1.99 -6.13 20.44
N ALA A 260 1.36 -6.02 19.28
CA ALA A 260 -0.09 -6.16 19.18
C ALA A 260 -0.56 -7.57 19.55
N ALA A 261 -1.67 -7.67 20.28
CA ALA A 261 -2.36 -8.93 20.53
C ALA A 261 -2.88 -9.54 19.22
N ALA A 262 -3.39 -8.69 18.31
CA ALA A 262 -3.71 -9.02 16.94
C ALA A 262 -3.75 -7.74 16.06
N PHE A 263 -3.50 -7.90 14.77
CA PHE A 263 -3.74 -6.89 13.75
C PHE A 263 -5.10 -7.13 13.10
N VAL A 264 -5.96 -6.10 13.08
CA VAL A 264 -7.30 -6.19 12.50
C VAL A 264 -7.37 -5.35 11.23
N TYR A 265 -7.69 -6.01 10.11
CA TYR A 265 -7.76 -5.39 8.79
C TYR A 265 -9.15 -5.57 8.19
N PRO A 266 -10.11 -4.68 8.53
CA PRO A 266 -11.53 -4.85 8.22
C PRO A 266 -11.91 -4.34 6.83
N SER A 267 -10.93 -4.06 5.96
CA SER A 267 -11.17 -3.49 4.64
C SER A 267 -12.12 -4.32 3.80
N ILE A 268 -13.06 -3.65 3.14
CA ILE A 268 -14.01 -4.26 2.21
C ILE A 268 -13.33 -4.57 0.87
N TYR A 269 -12.35 -3.77 0.50
CA TYR A 269 -11.58 -3.95 -0.73
C TYR A 269 -10.14 -3.50 -0.55
N GLU A 270 -9.20 -4.27 -1.13
CA GLU A 270 -7.77 -3.93 -1.24
C GLU A 270 -7.22 -4.39 -2.59
N GLY A 271 -6.25 -3.65 -3.11
CA GLY A 271 -5.54 -4.07 -4.30
C GLY A 271 -4.48 -5.14 -4.01
N PHE A 272 -3.91 -5.15 -2.77
CA PHE A 272 -2.95 -6.17 -2.32
C PHE A 272 -3.07 -6.42 -0.80
N GLY A 273 -2.76 -5.43 0.03
CA GLY A 273 -2.78 -5.57 1.49
C GLY A 273 -1.39 -5.66 2.10
N LEU A 274 -0.49 -4.72 1.79
CA LEU A 274 0.84 -4.64 2.41
C LEU A 274 0.81 -4.74 3.94
N PRO A 275 -0.14 -4.11 4.65
CA PRO A 275 -0.26 -4.23 6.10
C PRO A 275 -0.41 -5.67 6.63
N LEU A 276 -0.94 -6.60 5.81
CA LEU A 276 -1.01 -8.02 6.18
C LEU A 276 0.40 -8.63 6.25
N LEU A 277 1.23 -8.36 5.23
CA LEU A 277 2.61 -8.84 5.21
C LEU A 277 3.48 -8.18 6.29
N GLU A 278 3.23 -6.89 6.57
CA GLU A 278 3.88 -6.17 7.66
C GLU A 278 3.58 -6.81 9.02
N ALA A 279 2.30 -7.11 9.30
CA ALA A 279 1.88 -7.82 10.51
C ALA A 279 2.50 -9.22 10.60
N MET A 280 2.46 -9.99 9.52
CA MET A 280 3.02 -11.35 9.45
C MET A 280 4.54 -11.38 9.66
N HIS A 281 5.26 -10.42 9.10
CA HIS A 281 6.70 -10.23 9.31
C HIS A 281 7.06 -10.07 10.79
N HIS A 282 6.27 -9.28 11.51
CA HIS A 282 6.45 -9.05 12.94
C HIS A 282 5.86 -10.19 13.81
N GLY A 283 5.29 -11.21 13.20
CA GLY A 283 4.65 -12.31 13.91
C GLY A 283 3.38 -11.88 14.65
N THR A 284 2.64 -10.93 14.15
CA THR A 284 1.36 -10.47 14.70
C THR A 284 0.24 -11.34 14.14
N PRO A 285 -0.63 -11.95 14.96
CA PRO A 285 -1.82 -12.64 14.48
C PRO A 285 -2.71 -11.71 13.67
N VAL A 286 -3.21 -12.18 12.53
CA VAL A 286 -4.00 -11.38 11.58
C VAL A 286 -5.47 -11.77 11.64
N LEU A 287 -6.34 -10.76 11.77
CA LEU A 287 -7.79 -10.83 11.61
C LEU A 287 -8.19 -9.98 10.41
N THR A 288 -8.89 -10.54 9.43
CA THR A 288 -9.18 -9.77 8.19
C THR A 288 -10.45 -10.22 7.48
N GLY A 289 -10.95 -9.40 6.56
CA GLY A 289 -12.07 -9.76 5.69
C GLY A 289 -11.66 -10.77 4.61
N ALA A 290 -12.57 -11.67 4.23
CA ALA A 290 -12.35 -12.62 3.14
C ALA A 290 -12.70 -11.99 1.77
N THR A 291 -12.17 -10.79 1.47
CA THR A 291 -12.57 -9.99 0.30
C THR A 291 -11.38 -9.62 -0.59
N SER A 292 -11.65 -9.36 -1.86
CA SER A 292 -10.69 -8.87 -2.87
C SER A 292 -9.37 -9.67 -2.92
N SER A 293 -8.21 -9.01 -2.80
CA SER A 293 -6.88 -9.63 -2.80
C SER A 293 -6.47 -10.23 -1.45
N ILE A 294 -7.21 -9.97 -0.39
CA ILE A 294 -6.82 -10.33 0.98
C ILE A 294 -6.60 -11.84 1.15
N PRO A 295 -7.50 -12.75 0.70
CA PRO A 295 -7.28 -14.19 0.80
C PRO A 295 -6.08 -14.68 -0.03
N GLU A 296 -5.80 -14.00 -1.15
CA GLU A 296 -4.66 -14.29 -2.02
C GLU A 296 -3.32 -13.98 -1.31
N VAL A 297 -3.28 -12.93 -0.50
CA VAL A 297 -2.09 -12.52 0.24
C VAL A 297 -1.97 -13.26 1.57
N ALA A 298 -3.03 -13.32 2.37
CA ALA A 298 -2.98 -13.87 3.72
C ALA A 298 -3.05 -15.42 3.74
N GLY A 299 -3.71 -16.06 2.77
CA GLY A 299 -3.83 -17.53 2.72
C GLY A 299 -4.44 -18.09 4.01
N ASP A 300 -3.83 -19.12 4.57
CA ASP A 300 -4.23 -19.77 5.82
C ASP A 300 -3.56 -19.17 7.08
N ALA A 301 -2.86 -18.04 6.92
CA ALA A 301 -2.15 -17.35 8.00
C ALA A 301 -2.97 -16.23 8.65
N ALA A 302 -4.30 -16.22 8.47
CA ALA A 302 -5.20 -15.26 9.06
C ALA A 302 -6.51 -15.91 9.51
N GLU A 303 -7.19 -15.29 10.47
CA GLU A 303 -8.60 -15.54 10.76
C GLU A 303 -9.47 -14.61 9.90
N TYR A 304 -10.55 -15.16 9.33
CA TYR A 304 -11.41 -14.45 8.41
C TYR A 304 -12.78 -14.16 8.99
N PHE A 305 -13.28 -12.98 8.68
CA PHE A 305 -14.66 -12.55 9.02
C PHE A 305 -15.35 -11.93 7.80
N ASN A 306 -16.66 -11.77 7.87
CA ASN A 306 -17.41 -10.95 6.92
C ASN A 306 -17.27 -9.47 7.32
N PRO A 307 -16.59 -8.61 6.53
CA PRO A 307 -16.38 -7.20 6.88
C PRO A 307 -17.65 -6.35 6.86
N ASP A 308 -18.71 -6.78 6.18
CA ASP A 308 -19.99 -6.09 6.13
C ASP A 308 -20.83 -6.29 7.39
N GLU A 309 -20.45 -7.26 8.25
CA GLU A 309 -21.17 -7.64 9.46
C GLU A 309 -20.32 -7.38 10.71
N PRO A 310 -20.53 -6.30 11.47
CA PRO A 310 -19.79 -6.02 12.70
C PRO A 310 -19.84 -7.18 13.72
N GLU A 311 -20.90 -7.96 13.72
CA GLU A 311 -21.04 -9.13 14.60
C GLU A 311 -20.06 -10.24 14.20
N SER A 312 -19.88 -10.52 12.90
CA SER A 312 -18.86 -11.47 12.42
C SER A 312 -17.45 -11.03 12.81
N ILE A 313 -17.15 -9.72 12.72
CA ILE A 313 -15.86 -9.16 13.17
C ILE A 313 -15.69 -9.42 14.68
N ARG A 314 -16.73 -9.14 15.49
CA ARG A 314 -16.72 -9.33 16.95
C ARG A 314 -16.45 -10.79 17.32
N GLU A 315 -17.20 -11.72 16.74
CA GLU A 315 -17.09 -13.13 17.07
C GLU A 315 -15.71 -13.69 16.80
N VAL A 316 -15.13 -13.38 15.65
CA VAL A 316 -13.78 -13.83 15.27
C VAL A 316 -12.73 -13.18 16.16
N MET A 317 -12.89 -11.89 16.46
CA MET A 317 -12.01 -11.15 17.36
C MET A 317 -12.02 -11.71 18.77
N ASP A 318 -13.20 -11.94 19.37
CA ASP A 318 -13.35 -12.46 20.72
C ASP A 318 -12.81 -13.89 20.82
N ARG A 319 -13.06 -14.74 19.82
CA ARG A 319 -12.52 -16.10 19.74
C ARG A 319 -10.99 -16.07 19.71
N LEU A 320 -10.38 -15.23 18.88
CA LEU A 320 -8.92 -15.16 18.81
C LEU A 320 -8.29 -14.61 20.08
N LEU A 321 -8.91 -13.61 20.72
CA LEU A 321 -8.41 -13.06 21.98
C LEU A 321 -8.47 -14.08 23.14
N SER A 322 -9.43 -15.01 23.12
CA SER A 322 -9.52 -16.08 24.13
C SER A 322 -8.57 -17.26 23.89
N ASP A 323 -8.06 -17.44 22.67
CA ASP A 323 -7.28 -18.61 22.26
C ASP A 323 -5.79 -18.26 22.03
N SER A 324 -4.96 -18.49 23.05
CA SER A 324 -3.51 -18.24 23.00
C SER A 324 -2.80 -19.14 21.98
N ASP A 325 -3.24 -20.40 21.88
CA ASP A 325 -2.60 -21.41 21.03
C ASP A 325 -2.86 -21.08 19.57
N ARG A 326 -4.09 -20.66 19.27
CA ARG A 326 -4.42 -20.18 17.91
C ARG A 326 -3.65 -18.94 17.53
N ARG A 327 -3.48 -17.98 18.46
CA ARG A 327 -2.62 -16.82 18.18
C ARG A 327 -1.18 -17.24 17.90
N GLN A 328 -0.63 -18.20 18.63
CA GLN A 328 0.73 -18.70 18.41
C GLN A 328 0.86 -19.43 17.06
N GLU A 329 -0.13 -20.23 16.70
CA GLU A 329 -0.19 -20.88 15.39
C GLU A 329 -0.20 -19.87 14.25
N LEU A 330 -1.05 -18.83 14.32
CA LEU A 330 -1.12 -17.76 13.32
C LEU A 330 0.18 -16.97 13.21
N ARG A 331 0.89 -16.75 14.32
CA ARG A 331 2.24 -16.13 14.31
C ARG A 331 3.23 -16.96 13.49
N ALA A 332 3.23 -18.25 13.67
CA ALA A 332 4.12 -19.16 12.94
C ALA A 332 3.76 -19.21 11.46
N ARG A 333 2.47 -19.41 11.14
CA ARG A 333 1.96 -19.43 9.73
C ARG A 333 2.21 -18.10 9.02
N GLY A 334 2.01 -16.98 9.71
CA GLY A 334 2.26 -15.64 9.15
C GLY A 334 3.71 -15.44 8.71
N ARG A 335 4.65 -15.80 9.56
CA ARG A 335 6.08 -15.72 9.23
C ARG A 335 6.48 -16.60 8.04
N GLU A 336 5.91 -17.79 7.90
CA GLU A 336 6.15 -18.63 6.73
C GLU A 336 5.46 -18.07 5.47
N ARG A 337 4.28 -17.52 5.62
CA ARG A 337 3.53 -16.91 4.51
C ARG A 337 4.25 -15.68 3.93
N GLU A 338 4.77 -14.82 4.79
CA GLU A 338 5.47 -13.59 4.39
C GLU A 338 6.71 -13.90 3.52
N LYS A 339 7.45 -14.97 3.80
CA LYS A 339 8.64 -15.40 3.02
C LYS A 339 8.34 -15.71 1.55
N MET A 340 7.08 -15.96 1.20
CA MET A 340 6.68 -16.19 -0.20
C MET A 340 6.71 -14.91 -1.05
N PHE A 341 6.86 -13.74 -0.42
CA PHE A 341 6.85 -12.43 -1.04
C PHE A 341 8.20 -11.74 -0.83
N SER A 342 8.89 -11.37 -1.90
CA SER A 342 10.15 -10.64 -1.80
C SER A 342 10.27 -9.57 -2.87
N TRP A 343 10.91 -8.45 -2.53
CA TRP A 343 11.17 -7.37 -3.49
C TRP A 343 12.14 -7.80 -4.59
N GLN A 344 13.06 -8.71 -4.28
CA GLN A 344 13.95 -9.29 -5.29
C GLN A 344 13.13 -10.02 -6.36
N ARG A 345 12.23 -10.91 -5.95
CA ARG A 345 11.34 -11.63 -6.89
C ARG A 345 10.42 -10.66 -7.65
N CYS A 346 9.88 -9.63 -6.99
CA CYS A 346 9.10 -8.59 -7.65
C CYS A 346 9.90 -7.88 -8.76
N ALA A 347 11.16 -7.55 -8.49
CA ALA A 347 12.04 -6.92 -9.47
C ALA A 347 12.39 -7.87 -10.62
N GLU A 348 12.76 -9.12 -10.33
CA GLU A 348 13.07 -10.14 -11.34
C GLU A 348 11.88 -10.39 -12.29
N GLU A 349 10.67 -10.64 -11.74
CA GLU A 349 9.45 -10.84 -12.53
C GLU A 349 9.08 -9.60 -13.36
N THR A 350 9.38 -8.40 -12.85
CA THR A 350 9.16 -7.13 -13.57
C THR A 350 10.17 -6.99 -14.72
N LEU A 351 11.45 -7.28 -14.50
CA LEU A 351 12.47 -7.26 -15.55
C LEU A 351 12.18 -8.26 -16.65
N ASP A 352 11.73 -9.46 -16.29
CA ASP A 352 11.33 -10.49 -17.26
C ASP A 352 10.14 -10.01 -18.10
N PHE A 353 9.18 -9.32 -17.49
CA PHE A 353 8.06 -8.74 -18.24
C PHE A 353 8.51 -7.63 -19.19
N TYR A 354 9.46 -6.80 -18.79
CA TYR A 354 10.05 -5.78 -19.66
C TYR A 354 10.77 -6.40 -20.86
N ARG A 355 11.55 -7.48 -20.63
CA ARG A 355 12.28 -8.19 -21.69
C ARG A 355 11.35 -8.81 -22.72
N VAL A 356 10.20 -9.32 -22.33
CA VAL A 356 9.19 -9.91 -23.22
C VAL A 356 8.53 -8.86 -24.11
N LEU A 357 8.41 -7.61 -23.65
CA LEU A 357 7.73 -6.53 -24.38
C LEU A 357 8.68 -5.71 -25.28
N ARG A 358 9.97 -5.74 -24.97
CA ARG A 358 11.00 -5.05 -25.77
C ARG A 358 11.16 -5.66 -27.16
#